data_de7917fe333fb7e293b282ba23a98044
#
_entry.id   de7917fe333fb7e293b282ba23a98044
#
_cell.length_a   1.000
_cell.length_b   1.000
_cell.length_c   1.000
_cell.angle_alpha   90.00
_cell.angle_beta   90.00
_cell.angle_gamma   90.00
#
_symmetry.space_group_name_H-M   'P 1'
#
loop_
_entity.id
_entity.type
_entity.pdbx_description
1 polymer ?
#
loop_
_entity_poly.entity_id
_entity_poly.type
_entity_poly.pdbx_seq_one_letter_code
_entity_poly.pdbx_strand_id
1 'polypeptide(L)'
;EGGKRGFFGFDTNGTLNMQDDDRHLLRNTITNQDGTTVLPTQFYCLTEDHDAQIWCGTNEGLFVMTNPQSWFENDFRFHQIKRNRNDGSGYADYLLAGVHVTCIAVDPSNRKWIGTSDDGVYLVSHDGQETIHHFTTEHSHLLSDYIHSIAINPKTGIVMFGTNLGLCSYSENVVEAETTLSESNIKIFPNPVRPNTNAIVTIQGLTDGAEVKIVGPSGQVVWGTKSIGGSVRWNCCNISGNRVSSGIYHVICNTEDASQTIVTRLVVLK
;
A
#
# COMPACT_ATOMS: atom_id res chain seq x y z
N GLU A 1 -10.99 -25.67 30.04
CA GLU A 1 -9.95 -24.66 30.23
C GLU A 1 -10.25 -23.56 29.22
N GLY A 2 -10.66 -22.36 29.70
CA GLY A 2 -11.00 -21.25 28.83
C GLY A 2 -9.83 -20.92 27.90
N GLY A 3 -10.08 -20.99 26.58
CA GLY A 3 -9.06 -20.79 25.57
C GLY A 3 -8.37 -19.44 25.77
N LYS A 4 -7.07 -19.44 25.99
CA LYS A 4 -6.26 -18.23 26.04
C LYS A 4 -6.26 -17.64 24.63
N ARG A 5 -6.63 -16.37 24.51
CA ARG A 5 -6.57 -15.62 23.25
C ARG A 5 -5.17 -15.05 23.06
N GLY A 6 -4.67 -15.01 21.84
CA GLY A 6 -3.36 -14.45 21.57
C GLY A 6 -2.86 -14.82 20.17
N PHE A 7 -1.68 -14.37 19.87
CA PHE A 7 -0.94 -14.87 18.70
C PHE A 7 -0.25 -16.19 19.05
N PHE A 8 -0.55 -17.22 18.30
CA PHE A 8 0.03 -18.54 18.46
C PHE A 8 0.95 -18.83 17.28
N GLY A 9 2.24 -18.98 17.58
CA GLY A 9 3.23 -19.41 16.60
C GLY A 9 3.65 -20.84 16.86
N PHE A 10 3.80 -21.62 15.81
CA PHE A 10 4.40 -22.95 15.86
C PHE A 10 5.36 -23.14 14.70
N ASP A 11 6.37 -23.96 14.93
CA ASP A 11 7.39 -24.31 13.97
C ASP A 11 7.55 -25.83 13.99
N THR A 12 7.29 -26.46 12.85
CA THR A 12 7.37 -27.91 12.68
C THR A 12 8.80 -28.43 12.52
N ASN A 13 9.79 -27.54 12.64
CA ASN A 13 11.21 -27.86 12.44
C ASN A 13 11.50 -28.58 11.11
N GLY A 14 10.64 -28.33 10.10
CA GLY A 14 10.70 -28.96 8.77
C GLY A 14 10.12 -30.38 8.69
N THR A 15 9.48 -30.88 9.76
CA THR A 15 8.93 -32.23 9.83
C THR A 15 7.43 -32.22 10.12
N LEU A 16 6.60 -32.27 9.05
CA LEU A 16 5.13 -32.20 9.18
C LEU A 16 4.48 -33.36 9.93
N ASN A 17 5.17 -34.52 10.05
CA ASN A 17 4.63 -35.75 10.62
C ASN A 17 5.20 -36.11 12.01
N MET A 18 6.06 -35.27 12.58
CA MET A 18 6.70 -35.48 13.87
C MET A 18 6.37 -34.32 14.80
N GLN A 19 5.32 -34.48 15.62
CA GLN A 19 4.87 -33.39 16.53
C GLN A 19 5.79 -33.24 17.76
N ASP A 20 6.63 -34.21 18.05
CA ASP A 20 7.50 -34.21 19.24
C ASP A 20 8.67 -33.20 19.12
N ASP A 21 9.02 -32.77 17.91
CA ASP A 21 10.06 -31.77 17.65
C ASP A 21 9.50 -30.38 17.35
N ASP A 22 8.18 -30.21 17.37
CA ASP A 22 7.51 -28.93 17.15
C ASP A 22 7.79 -27.94 18.29
N ARG A 23 8.13 -26.72 17.91
CA ARG A 23 8.17 -25.59 18.84
C ARG A 23 6.88 -24.81 18.74
N HIS A 24 6.29 -24.44 19.86
CA HIS A 24 5.11 -23.59 19.87
C HIS A 24 5.12 -22.61 21.02
N LEU A 25 4.51 -21.44 20.79
CA LEU A 25 4.43 -20.36 21.79
C LEU A 25 3.16 -19.53 21.57
N LEU A 26 2.40 -19.35 22.64
CA LEU A 26 1.28 -18.41 22.68
C LEU A 26 1.71 -17.10 23.36
N ARG A 27 1.56 -15.98 22.65
CA ARG A 27 1.74 -14.64 23.21
C ARG A 27 0.36 -13.97 23.31
N ASN A 28 -0.13 -13.79 24.51
CA ASN A 28 -1.39 -13.12 24.81
C ASN A 28 -1.19 -11.67 25.26
N THR A 29 0.05 -11.27 25.50
CA THR A 29 0.47 -9.91 25.79
C THR A 29 1.33 -9.39 24.67
N ILE A 30 1.11 -8.15 24.27
CA ILE A 30 1.93 -7.46 23.28
C ILE A 30 2.80 -6.44 24.00
N THR A 31 4.10 -6.67 24.03
CA THR A 31 5.07 -5.69 24.52
C THR A 31 5.75 -5.05 23.32
N ASN A 32 5.67 -3.73 23.21
CA ASN A 32 6.26 -2.99 22.12
C ASN A 32 7.77 -2.68 22.34
N GLN A 33 8.39 -2.04 21.36
CA GLN A 33 9.80 -1.63 21.38
C GLN A 33 10.17 -0.71 22.55
N ASP A 34 9.21 -0.02 23.15
CA ASP A 34 9.41 0.91 24.29
C ASP A 34 9.15 0.24 25.64
N GLY A 35 8.85 -1.06 25.64
CA GLY A 35 8.50 -1.82 26.84
C GLY A 35 7.06 -1.62 27.31
N THR A 36 6.23 -0.89 26.57
CA THR A 36 4.81 -0.76 26.88
C THR A 36 4.09 -2.07 26.56
N THR A 37 3.32 -2.58 27.51
CA THR A 37 2.58 -3.82 27.36
C THR A 37 1.08 -3.54 27.21
N VAL A 38 0.48 -4.14 26.18
CA VAL A 38 -0.95 -4.09 25.86
C VAL A 38 -1.53 -5.48 25.95
N LEU A 39 -2.80 -5.58 26.33
CA LEU A 39 -3.53 -6.84 26.51
C LEU A 39 -4.75 -6.89 25.56
N PRO A 40 -4.56 -7.17 24.26
CA PRO A 40 -5.69 -7.28 23.35
C PRO A 40 -6.62 -8.42 23.75
N THR A 41 -7.92 -8.17 23.63
CA THR A 41 -8.96 -9.19 23.86
C THR A 41 -9.46 -9.82 22.56
N GLN A 42 -9.16 -9.17 21.42
CA GLN A 42 -9.54 -9.62 20.08
C GLN A 42 -8.39 -9.42 19.11
N PHE A 43 -8.18 -10.42 18.27
CA PHE A 43 -7.16 -10.50 17.24
C PHE A 43 -7.88 -10.77 15.93
N TYR A 44 -7.83 -9.82 14.98
CA TYR A 44 -8.69 -9.84 13.80
C TYR A 44 -7.96 -10.32 12.55
N CYS A 45 -6.75 -9.84 12.32
CA CYS A 45 -6.05 -10.12 11.07
C CYS A 45 -4.53 -10.14 11.23
N LEU A 46 -3.91 -10.90 10.34
CA LEU A 46 -2.46 -10.93 10.11
C LEU A 46 -2.23 -10.81 8.60
N THR A 47 -1.26 -10.01 8.22
CA THR A 47 -0.88 -9.87 6.81
C THR A 47 0.63 -9.70 6.72
N GLU A 48 1.27 -10.51 5.88
CA GLU A 48 2.69 -10.34 5.54
C GLU A 48 2.82 -9.28 4.46
N ASP A 49 3.81 -8.41 4.60
CA ASP A 49 4.15 -7.40 3.62
C ASP A 49 5.34 -7.85 2.74
N HIS A 50 5.72 -7.01 1.76
CA HIS A 50 6.80 -7.36 0.83
C HIS A 50 8.21 -7.38 1.47
N ASP A 51 8.34 -6.84 2.68
CA ASP A 51 9.58 -6.86 3.48
C ASP A 51 9.58 -8.03 4.49
N ALA A 52 8.67 -9.01 4.32
CA ALA A 52 8.47 -10.16 5.21
C ALA A 52 8.15 -9.75 6.67
N GLN A 53 7.60 -8.57 6.87
CA GLN A 53 7.07 -8.13 8.15
C GLN A 53 5.60 -8.55 8.28
N ILE A 54 5.16 -8.92 9.48
CA ILE A 54 3.77 -9.30 9.72
C ILE A 54 3.06 -8.17 10.45
N TRP A 55 2.06 -7.61 9.78
CA TRP A 55 1.17 -6.58 10.29
C TRP A 55 -0.03 -7.22 10.97
N CYS A 56 -0.30 -6.82 12.21
CA CYS A 56 -1.28 -7.45 13.09
C CYS A 56 -2.36 -6.46 13.50
N GLY A 57 -3.62 -6.78 13.21
CA GLY A 57 -4.78 -5.98 13.62
C GLY A 57 -5.46 -6.55 14.86
N THR A 58 -5.69 -5.70 15.85
CA THR A 58 -6.35 -6.04 17.13
C THR A 58 -7.38 -4.99 17.53
N ASN A 59 -8.11 -5.24 18.64
CA ASN A 59 -8.97 -4.21 19.24
C ASN A 59 -8.19 -3.09 19.95
N GLU A 60 -6.89 -3.26 20.16
CA GLU A 60 -6.02 -2.26 20.80
C GLU A 60 -5.14 -1.51 19.81
N GLY A 61 -5.35 -1.76 18.50
CA GLY A 61 -4.63 -1.10 17.42
C GLY A 61 -3.80 -2.02 16.54
N LEU A 62 -2.83 -1.40 15.91
CA LEU A 62 -1.94 -1.98 14.93
C LEU A 62 -0.58 -2.30 15.55
N PHE A 63 -0.08 -3.51 15.28
CA PHE A 63 1.24 -3.95 15.69
C PHE A 63 1.97 -4.61 14.52
N VAL A 64 3.28 -4.54 14.52
CA VAL A 64 4.12 -5.11 13.46
C VAL A 64 5.16 -6.05 14.06
N MET A 65 5.27 -7.25 13.52
CA MET A 65 6.40 -8.13 13.77
C MET A 65 7.45 -7.85 12.69
N THR A 66 8.45 -7.06 13.01
CA THR A 66 9.51 -6.68 12.05
C THR A 66 10.49 -7.81 11.79
N ASN A 67 10.61 -8.76 12.72
CA ASN A 67 11.39 -9.99 12.57
C ASN A 67 10.59 -11.19 13.08
N PRO A 68 9.68 -11.76 12.27
CA PRO A 68 8.84 -12.89 12.67
C PRO A 68 9.65 -14.14 13.07
N GLN A 69 10.86 -14.29 12.53
CA GLN A 69 11.74 -15.44 12.85
C GLN A 69 12.21 -15.44 14.31
N SER A 70 12.26 -14.27 14.95
CA SER A 70 12.59 -14.15 16.38
C SER A 70 11.41 -14.43 17.32
N TRP A 71 10.29 -14.97 16.80
CA TRP A 71 9.08 -15.23 17.58
C TRP A 71 9.32 -16.00 18.88
N PHE A 72 10.21 -16.98 18.87
CA PHE A 72 10.51 -17.84 20.01
C PHE A 72 11.55 -17.26 20.99
N GLU A 73 12.16 -16.12 20.66
CA GLU A 73 13.17 -15.48 21.50
C GLU A 73 12.52 -14.76 22.70
N ASN A 74 13.22 -14.72 23.83
CA ASN A 74 12.72 -14.11 25.06
C ASN A 74 12.62 -12.59 24.98
N ASP A 75 13.44 -11.96 24.17
CA ASP A 75 13.48 -10.52 23.95
C ASP A 75 12.64 -10.06 22.77
N PHE A 76 11.86 -10.95 22.15
CA PHE A 76 10.93 -10.59 21.09
C PHE A 76 10.03 -9.41 21.51
N ARG A 77 9.93 -8.41 20.64
CA ARG A 77 9.04 -7.24 20.80
C ARG A 77 8.25 -7.01 19.52
N PHE A 78 7.02 -6.60 19.71
CA PHE A 78 6.24 -6.00 18.62
C PHE A 78 6.70 -4.58 18.38
N HIS A 79 6.58 -4.12 17.16
CA HIS A 79 6.81 -2.73 16.81
C HIS A 79 5.48 -2.01 16.64
N GLN A 80 5.30 -0.85 17.28
CA GLN A 80 4.24 0.11 17.00
C GLN A 80 4.84 1.30 16.29
N ILE A 81 4.28 1.64 15.13
CA ILE A 81 4.81 2.71 14.29
C ILE A 81 4.56 4.05 14.98
N LYS A 82 5.63 4.77 15.30
CA LYS A 82 5.57 6.10 15.90
C LYS A 82 5.48 7.17 14.82
N ARG A 83 4.54 8.09 14.98
CA ARG A 83 4.38 9.27 14.14
C ARG A 83 4.54 10.52 14.95
N ASN A 84 5.45 11.39 14.55
CA ASN A 84 5.64 12.68 15.21
C ASN A 84 4.38 13.55 15.05
N ARG A 85 3.97 14.22 16.15
CA ARG A 85 2.79 15.10 16.15
C ARG A 85 2.94 16.34 15.29
N ASN A 86 4.17 16.77 14.98
CA ASN A 86 4.46 18.00 14.23
C ASN A 86 3.81 19.28 14.82
N ASP A 87 3.43 19.24 16.10
CA ASP A 87 2.83 20.34 16.86
C ASP A 87 3.85 21.13 17.69
N GLY A 88 5.14 20.82 17.52
CA GLY A 88 6.25 21.40 18.28
C GLY A 88 6.44 20.83 19.69
N SER A 89 5.62 19.86 20.11
CA SER A 89 5.73 19.23 21.44
C SER A 89 6.89 18.23 21.56
N GLY A 90 7.37 17.72 20.40
CA GLY A 90 8.34 16.63 20.35
C GLY A 90 7.77 15.26 20.72
N TYR A 91 6.45 15.16 20.92
CA TYR A 91 5.78 13.89 21.18
C TYR A 91 5.42 13.15 19.88
N ALA A 92 5.27 11.83 20.00
CA ALA A 92 4.83 10.95 18.92
C ALA A 92 3.64 10.12 19.40
N ASP A 93 2.69 9.88 18.50
CA ASP A 93 1.61 8.93 18.70
C ASP A 93 1.90 7.63 17.97
N TYR A 94 1.36 6.53 18.44
CA TYR A 94 1.40 5.28 17.71
C TYR A 94 0.29 5.25 16.66
N LEU A 95 0.63 4.80 15.46
CA LEU A 95 -0.33 4.63 14.37
C LEU A 95 -1.49 3.73 14.81
N LEU A 96 -2.72 4.22 14.71
CA LEU A 96 -3.96 3.52 15.04
C LEU A 96 -3.99 2.90 16.44
N ALA A 97 -3.30 3.49 17.44
CA ALA A 97 -3.37 3.02 18.81
C ALA A 97 -4.80 3.16 19.36
N GLY A 98 -5.34 2.09 19.92
CA GLY A 98 -6.71 2.06 20.46
C GLY A 98 -7.82 2.00 19.40
N VAL A 99 -7.47 1.95 18.12
CA VAL A 99 -8.44 1.76 17.02
C VAL A 99 -8.61 0.26 16.76
N HIS A 100 -9.86 -0.19 16.61
CA HIS A 100 -10.12 -1.60 16.26
C HIS A 100 -9.80 -1.86 14.79
N VAL A 101 -8.64 -2.46 14.52
CA VAL A 101 -8.18 -2.82 13.18
C VAL A 101 -8.74 -4.19 12.80
N THR A 102 -9.68 -4.23 11.86
CA THR A 102 -10.43 -5.43 11.46
C THR A 102 -9.79 -6.22 10.33
N CYS A 103 -9.16 -5.54 9.37
CA CYS A 103 -8.52 -6.17 8.23
C CYS A 103 -7.37 -5.31 7.69
N ILE A 104 -6.40 -5.97 7.05
CA ILE A 104 -5.25 -5.33 6.42
C ILE A 104 -5.01 -6.00 5.07
N ALA A 105 -4.75 -5.21 4.03
CA ALA A 105 -4.31 -5.69 2.73
C ALA A 105 -3.10 -4.89 2.26
N VAL A 106 -2.12 -5.59 1.67
CA VAL A 106 -0.91 -4.98 1.13
C VAL A 106 -1.07 -4.82 -0.38
N ASP A 107 -0.80 -3.63 -0.89
CA ASP A 107 -0.87 -3.37 -2.33
C ASP A 107 0.48 -3.64 -3.03
N PRO A 108 0.51 -3.62 -4.37
CA PRO A 108 1.73 -3.89 -5.14
C PRO A 108 2.93 -2.97 -4.83
N SER A 109 2.70 -1.83 -4.20
CA SER A 109 3.75 -0.88 -3.77
C SER A 109 4.07 -0.98 -2.28
N ASN A 110 3.74 -2.12 -1.68
CA ASN A 110 3.94 -2.39 -0.25
C ASN A 110 3.24 -1.39 0.69
N ARG A 111 2.23 -0.62 0.18
CA ARG A 111 1.40 0.24 1.03
C ARG A 111 0.35 -0.61 1.73
N LYS A 112 -0.13 -0.15 2.87
CA LYS A 112 -1.09 -0.91 3.67
C LYS A 112 -2.45 -0.24 3.64
N TRP A 113 -3.44 -0.98 3.18
CA TRP A 113 -4.86 -0.68 3.29
C TRP A 113 -5.37 -1.29 4.58
N ILE A 114 -5.85 -0.46 5.49
CA ILE A 114 -6.23 -0.87 6.85
C ILE A 114 -7.69 -0.52 7.06
N GLY A 115 -8.52 -1.54 7.30
CA GLY A 115 -9.93 -1.39 7.64
C GLY A 115 -10.12 -1.41 9.15
N THR A 116 -11.09 -0.62 9.62
CA THR A 116 -11.42 -0.46 11.02
C THR A 116 -12.89 -0.79 11.31
N SER A 117 -13.26 -0.87 12.59
CA SER A 117 -14.65 -1.14 12.98
C SER A 117 -15.56 0.10 12.95
N ASP A 118 -14.99 1.30 13.05
CA ASP A 118 -15.77 2.53 13.27
C ASP A 118 -15.10 3.81 12.73
N ASP A 119 -13.93 3.67 12.06
CA ASP A 119 -13.15 4.80 11.55
C ASP A 119 -12.74 4.60 10.08
N GLY A 120 -13.51 3.79 9.33
CA GLY A 120 -13.37 3.60 7.88
C GLY A 120 -12.10 2.89 7.45
N VAL A 121 -11.50 3.40 6.36
CA VAL A 121 -10.33 2.80 5.70
C VAL A 121 -9.17 3.78 5.66
N TYR A 122 -8.02 3.32 6.08
CA TYR A 122 -6.75 4.02 5.92
C TYR A 122 -5.91 3.40 4.81
N LEU A 123 -5.30 4.23 3.98
CA LEU A 123 -4.15 3.87 3.16
C LEU A 123 -2.92 4.55 3.73
N VAL A 124 -1.94 3.76 4.14
CA VAL A 124 -0.68 4.27 4.69
C VAL A 124 0.51 3.90 3.80
N SER A 125 1.59 4.68 3.90
CA SER A 125 2.86 4.42 3.21
C SER A 125 3.43 3.03 3.57
N HIS A 126 4.42 2.57 2.79
CA HIS A 126 5.06 1.26 3.00
C HIS A 126 5.60 1.07 4.43
N ASP A 127 6.13 2.14 5.02
CA ASP A 127 6.66 2.17 6.39
C ASP A 127 5.65 2.61 7.45
N GLY A 128 4.41 2.94 7.02
CA GLY A 128 3.34 3.41 7.90
C GLY A 128 3.51 4.84 8.42
N GLN A 129 4.52 5.61 7.99
CA GLN A 129 4.77 6.96 8.50
C GLN A 129 3.77 7.99 8.00
N GLU A 130 3.22 7.80 6.79
CA GLU A 130 2.26 8.72 6.19
C GLU A 130 0.88 8.08 6.04
N THR A 131 -0.19 8.84 6.30
CA THR A 131 -1.53 8.52 5.84
C THR A 131 -1.74 9.16 4.47
N ILE A 132 -1.80 8.31 3.44
CA ILE A 132 -2.01 8.75 2.05
C ILE A 132 -3.48 9.08 1.84
N HIS A 133 -4.37 8.21 2.34
CA HIS A 133 -5.82 8.41 2.32
C HIS A 133 -6.46 7.96 3.61
N HIS A 134 -7.53 8.64 4.00
CA HIS A 134 -8.45 8.20 5.03
C HIS A 134 -9.88 8.37 4.50
N PHE A 135 -10.55 7.26 4.27
CA PHE A 135 -11.92 7.23 3.76
C PHE A 135 -12.89 6.94 4.89
N THR A 136 -13.84 7.83 5.08
CA THR A 136 -14.98 7.69 5.97
C THR A 136 -16.27 7.97 5.22
N THR A 137 -17.40 7.59 5.78
CA THR A 137 -18.73 7.91 5.24
C THR A 137 -18.98 9.41 5.17
N GLU A 138 -18.34 10.19 6.04
CA GLU A 138 -18.47 11.66 6.07
C GLU A 138 -17.69 12.34 4.93
N HIS A 139 -16.54 11.81 4.56
CA HIS A 139 -15.62 12.46 3.63
C HIS A 139 -15.40 11.69 2.32
N SER A 140 -16.14 10.60 2.09
CA SER A 140 -16.03 9.79 0.87
C SER A 140 -17.36 9.13 0.50
N HIS A 141 -17.35 8.31 -0.56
CA HIS A 141 -18.48 7.46 -0.94
C HIS A 141 -18.41 6.07 -0.30
N LEU A 142 -17.72 5.92 0.82
CA LEU A 142 -17.70 4.69 1.59
C LEU A 142 -19.11 4.41 2.13
N LEU A 143 -19.58 3.16 2.01
CA LEU A 143 -20.94 2.80 2.42
C LEU A 143 -21.10 2.76 3.94
N SER A 144 -20.03 2.42 4.66
CA SER A 144 -20.00 2.31 6.12
C SER A 144 -18.57 2.41 6.61
N ASP A 145 -18.39 2.95 7.82
CA ASP A 145 -17.09 3.01 8.48
C ASP A 145 -16.68 1.67 9.11
N TYR A 146 -17.61 0.69 9.14
CA TYR A 146 -17.29 -0.67 9.56
C TYR A 146 -16.82 -1.51 8.36
N ILE A 147 -15.54 -1.86 8.37
CA ILE A 147 -14.90 -2.62 7.29
C ILE A 147 -14.65 -4.06 7.75
N HIS A 148 -15.20 -5.00 7.00
CA HIS A 148 -14.99 -6.44 7.27
C HIS A 148 -13.77 -6.99 6.52
N SER A 149 -13.55 -6.52 5.30
CA SER A 149 -12.52 -7.07 4.42
C SER A 149 -12.08 -6.08 3.36
N ILE A 150 -10.85 -6.24 2.92
CA ILE A 150 -10.27 -5.48 1.81
C ILE A 150 -9.65 -6.49 0.85
N ALA A 151 -9.94 -6.34 -0.45
CA ALA A 151 -9.34 -7.13 -1.51
C ALA A 151 -8.79 -6.20 -2.60
N ILE A 152 -7.60 -6.49 -3.08
CA ILE A 152 -6.90 -5.68 -4.09
C ILE A 152 -6.71 -6.52 -5.35
N ASN A 153 -7.08 -5.96 -6.50
CA ASN A 153 -6.70 -6.54 -7.77
C ASN A 153 -5.38 -5.92 -8.24
N PRO A 154 -4.26 -6.67 -8.18
CA PRO A 154 -2.93 -6.11 -8.48
C PRO A 154 -2.76 -5.73 -9.95
N LYS A 155 -3.58 -6.29 -10.86
CA LYS A 155 -3.51 -5.99 -12.30
C LYS A 155 -4.26 -4.74 -12.70
N THR A 156 -5.31 -4.38 -11.96
CA THR A 156 -6.17 -3.23 -12.30
C THR A 156 -6.01 -2.08 -11.33
N GLY A 157 -5.40 -2.30 -10.15
CA GLY A 157 -5.32 -1.33 -9.08
C GLY A 157 -6.67 -1.03 -8.42
N ILE A 158 -7.68 -1.88 -8.64
CA ILE A 158 -8.98 -1.73 -7.98
C ILE A 158 -8.91 -2.35 -6.60
N VAL A 159 -9.31 -1.57 -5.61
CA VAL A 159 -9.45 -1.99 -4.21
C VAL A 159 -10.94 -2.12 -3.89
N MET A 160 -11.34 -3.26 -3.34
CA MET A 160 -12.71 -3.56 -2.94
C MET A 160 -12.81 -3.55 -1.43
N PHE A 161 -13.81 -2.88 -0.89
CA PHE A 161 -14.12 -2.83 0.53
C PHE A 161 -15.42 -3.57 0.81
N GLY A 162 -15.37 -4.60 1.64
CA GLY A 162 -16.53 -5.27 2.21
C GLY A 162 -16.93 -4.57 3.51
N THR A 163 -18.12 -3.98 3.52
CA THR A 163 -18.68 -3.28 4.67
C THR A 163 -19.92 -3.97 5.19
N ASN A 164 -20.44 -3.61 6.35
CA ASN A 164 -21.72 -4.12 6.87
C ASN A 164 -22.95 -3.64 6.06
N LEU A 165 -22.79 -2.64 5.17
CA LEU A 165 -23.85 -2.13 4.30
C LEU A 165 -23.69 -2.51 2.83
N GLY A 166 -22.67 -3.32 2.48
CA GLY A 166 -22.44 -3.81 1.13
C GLY A 166 -21.00 -3.65 0.67
N LEU A 167 -20.81 -3.78 -0.64
CA LEU A 167 -19.51 -3.70 -1.29
C LEU A 167 -19.34 -2.36 -2.00
N CYS A 168 -18.20 -1.74 -1.85
CA CYS A 168 -17.78 -0.60 -2.64
C CYS A 168 -16.35 -0.78 -3.15
N SER A 169 -15.96 0.03 -4.12
CA SER A 169 -14.63 -0.06 -4.71
C SER A 169 -14.02 1.32 -4.90
N TYR A 170 -12.70 1.33 -4.85
CA TYR A 170 -11.88 2.49 -5.15
C TYR A 170 -10.81 2.12 -6.18
N SER A 171 -10.53 3.01 -7.12
CA SER A 171 -9.49 2.81 -8.12
C SER A 171 -8.28 3.69 -7.80
N GLU A 172 -7.25 3.06 -7.24
CA GLU A 172 -5.97 3.71 -6.94
C GLU A 172 -5.04 3.74 -8.14
N ASN A 173 -5.25 2.81 -9.09
CA ASN A 173 -4.43 2.61 -10.29
C ASN A 173 -2.96 2.25 -10.01
N VAL A 174 -2.63 1.82 -8.82
CA VAL A 174 -1.35 1.19 -8.52
C VAL A 174 -1.46 -0.28 -8.88
N VAL A 175 -0.70 -0.68 -9.86
CA VAL A 175 -0.67 -2.05 -10.38
C VAL A 175 0.67 -2.71 -10.08
N GLU A 176 0.69 -4.02 -10.19
CA GLU A 176 1.91 -4.81 -10.04
C GLU A 176 2.99 -4.32 -10.99
N ALA A 177 4.21 -4.17 -10.47
CA ALA A 177 5.35 -3.76 -11.26
C ALA A 177 5.88 -4.94 -12.10
N GLU A 178 6.34 -4.64 -13.30
CA GLU A 178 7.07 -5.61 -14.13
C GLU A 178 8.48 -5.81 -13.57
N THR A 179 9.01 -7.00 -13.74
CA THR A 179 10.38 -7.31 -13.32
C THR A 179 11.42 -6.72 -14.28
N THR A 180 11.02 -6.47 -15.53
CA THR A 180 11.86 -5.90 -16.59
C THR A 180 11.07 -4.91 -17.42
N LEU A 181 11.70 -3.81 -17.81
CA LEU A 181 11.09 -2.82 -18.67
C LEU A 181 11.08 -3.34 -20.12
N SER A 182 9.93 -3.42 -20.76
CA SER A 182 9.76 -3.92 -22.13
C SER A 182 8.75 -3.10 -22.91
N GLU A 183 9.03 -2.80 -24.18
CA GLU A 183 8.11 -2.05 -25.05
C GLU A 183 6.76 -2.76 -25.20
N SER A 184 6.75 -4.10 -25.21
CA SER A 184 5.52 -4.90 -25.31
C SER A 184 4.61 -4.78 -24.10
N ASN A 185 5.17 -4.49 -22.92
CA ASN A 185 4.43 -4.40 -21.66
C ASN A 185 3.87 -2.99 -21.43
N ILE A 186 4.53 -1.95 -21.99
CA ILE A 186 4.10 -0.57 -21.80
C ILE A 186 2.78 -0.32 -22.53
N LYS A 187 1.77 0.07 -21.74
CA LYS A 187 0.46 0.47 -22.23
C LYS A 187 0.18 1.90 -21.81
N ILE A 188 -0.27 2.72 -22.76
CA ILE A 188 -0.62 4.12 -22.53
C ILE A 188 -2.07 4.33 -22.94
N PHE A 189 -2.90 4.77 -22.01
CA PHE A 189 -4.31 5.02 -22.30
C PHE A 189 -4.86 6.21 -21.46
N PRO A 190 -5.80 7.01 -22.05
CA PRO A 190 -6.19 6.96 -23.44
C PRO A 190 -5.07 7.43 -24.36
N ASN A 191 -4.91 6.78 -25.51
CA ASN A 191 -4.03 7.20 -26.58
C ASN A 191 -4.75 6.99 -27.92
N PRO A 192 -5.20 8.02 -28.62
CA PRO A 192 -4.94 9.45 -28.37
C PRO A 192 -5.79 10.05 -27.22
N VAL A 193 -5.26 11.10 -26.62
CA VAL A 193 -6.01 11.98 -25.70
C VAL A 193 -6.91 12.88 -26.52
N ARG A 194 -8.23 12.83 -26.27
CA ARG A 194 -9.21 13.64 -26.97
C ARG A 194 -9.28 15.07 -26.41
N PRO A 195 -9.68 16.07 -27.22
CA PRO A 195 -9.88 17.44 -26.75
C PRO A 195 -11.03 17.52 -25.74
N ASN A 196 -11.02 18.58 -24.95
CA ASN A 196 -12.08 18.91 -23.98
C ASN A 196 -12.41 17.80 -22.96
N THR A 197 -11.47 16.91 -22.70
CA THR A 197 -11.57 15.92 -21.62
C THR A 197 -10.59 16.27 -20.52
N ASN A 198 -11.01 16.09 -19.28
CA ASN A 198 -10.09 16.06 -18.13
C ASN A 198 -9.41 14.67 -18.04
N ALA A 199 -8.96 14.17 -19.20
CA ALA A 199 -8.39 12.86 -19.29
C ALA A 199 -7.10 12.78 -18.47
N ILE A 200 -7.02 11.76 -17.65
CA ILE A 200 -5.80 11.34 -17.00
C ILE A 200 -5.22 10.21 -17.86
N VAL A 201 -4.02 10.43 -18.33
CA VAL A 201 -3.26 9.39 -19.06
C VAL A 201 -2.62 8.46 -18.05
N THR A 202 -2.88 7.18 -18.19
CA THR A 202 -2.23 6.13 -17.39
C THR A 202 -1.18 5.45 -18.26
N ILE A 203 0.03 5.29 -17.71
CA ILE A 203 1.13 4.53 -18.30
C ILE A 203 1.36 3.34 -17.38
N GLN A 204 1.23 2.12 -17.91
CA GLN A 204 1.38 0.85 -17.18
C GLN A 204 2.45 -0.02 -17.82
N GLY A 205 2.86 -1.09 -17.13
CA GLY A 205 3.90 -2.01 -17.57
C GLY A 205 5.30 -1.50 -17.23
N LEU A 206 5.40 -0.72 -16.15
CA LEU A 206 6.65 -0.18 -15.64
C LEU A 206 7.24 -1.09 -14.55
N THR A 207 8.53 -1.00 -14.34
CA THR A 207 9.18 -1.50 -13.13
C THR A 207 8.90 -0.54 -11.96
N ASP A 208 8.99 -1.00 -10.73
CA ASP A 208 8.86 -0.11 -9.59
C ASP A 208 10.00 0.92 -9.56
N GLY A 209 9.70 2.15 -9.12
CA GLY A 209 10.67 3.26 -9.11
C GLY A 209 11.13 3.76 -10.49
N ALA A 210 10.55 3.27 -11.60
CA ALA A 210 10.94 3.69 -12.95
C ALA A 210 10.73 5.20 -13.13
N GLU A 211 11.75 5.88 -13.66
CA GLU A 211 11.67 7.29 -14.00
C GLU A 211 10.92 7.47 -15.32
N VAL A 212 9.82 8.21 -15.30
CA VAL A 212 9.01 8.51 -16.49
C VAL A 212 9.09 9.99 -16.79
N LYS A 213 9.49 10.33 -18.02
CA LYS A 213 9.53 11.69 -18.56
C LYS A 213 8.65 11.80 -19.79
N ILE A 214 7.86 12.88 -19.87
CA ILE A 214 7.08 13.22 -21.05
C ILE A 214 7.75 14.40 -21.72
N VAL A 215 8.12 14.20 -23.00
CA VAL A 215 8.84 15.18 -23.82
C VAL A 215 7.89 15.70 -24.90
N GLY A 216 7.76 16.98 -24.99
CA GLY A 216 6.89 17.66 -25.97
C GLY A 216 7.46 17.69 -27.39
N PRO A 217 6.66 18.16 -28.36
CA PRO A 217 7.07 18.25 -29.77
C PRO A 217 8.32 19.11 -30.01
N SER A 218 8.61 20.04 -29.11
CA SER A 218 9.81 20.91 -29.17
C SER A 218 11.06 20.29 -28.55
N GLY A 219 10.98 19.03 -28.04
CA GLY A 219 12.09 18.33 -27.40
C GLY A 219 12.30 18.68 -25.92
N GLN A 220 11.44 19.51 -25.33
CA GLN A 220 11.54 19.86 -23.92
C GLN A 220 10.75 18.89 -23.04
N VAL A 221 11.28 18.58 -21.86
CA VAL A 221 10.54 17.82 -20.84
C VAL A 221 9.40 18.67 -20.32
N VAL A 222 8.17 18.18 -20.48
CA VAL A 222 6.96 18.87 -20.02
C VAL A 222 6.48 18.36 -18.68
N TRP A 223 6.80 17.10 -18.34
CA TRP A 223 6.43 16.47 -17.08
C TRP A 223 7.33 15.26 -16.78
N GLY A 224 7.47 14.92 -15.50
CA GLY A 224 8.20 13.73 -15.08
C GLY A 224 7.87 13.36 -13.66
N THR A 225 7.96 12.05 -13.37
CA THR A 225 7.78 11.44 -12.05
C THR A 225 8.45 10.06 -12.01
N LYS A 226 8.46 9.44 -10.83
CA LYS A 226 8.78 8.01 -10.65
C LYS A 226 7.48 7.20 -10.56
N SER A 227 7.54 5.95 -11.05
CA SER A 227 6.43 5.02 -10.89
C SER A 227 6.29 4.60 -9.43
N ILE A 228 5.04 4.31 -9.07
CA ILE A 228 4.68 3.63 -7.82
C ILE A 228 4.03 2.30 -8.24
N GLY A 229 4.71 1.18 -7.94
CA GLY A 229 4.42 -0.08 -8.60
C GLY A 229 4.65 0.00 -10.11
N GLY A 230 3.81 -0.65 -10.90
CA GLY A 230 3.93 -0.74 -12.36
C GLY A 230 3.28 0.40 -13.14
N SER A 231 2.92 1.54 -12.53
CA SER A 231 2.18 2.58 -13.25
C SER A 231 2.47 4.01 -12.81
N VAL A 232 2.17 4.96 -13.71
CA VAL A 232 2.10 6.40 -13.43
C VAL A 232 0.88 7.02 -14.08
N ARG A 233 0.43 8.17 -13.54
CA ARG A 233 -0.71 8.95 -14.06
C ARG A 233 -0.27 10.37 -14.37
N TRP A 234 -0.69 10.86 -15.53
CA TRP A 234 -0.44 12.22 -15.98
C TRP A 234 -1.75 12.93 -16.37
N ASN A 235 -1.98 14.10 -15.82
CA ASN A 235 -3.18 14.90 -16.06
C ASN A 235 -3.12 15.77 -17.34
N CYS A 236 -2.16 15.51 -18.22
CA CYS A 236 -1.89 16.28 -19.43
C CYS A 236 -1.54 17.77 -19.15
N CYS A 237 -0.99 18.06 -17.99
CA CYS A 237 -0.46 19.39 -17.66
C CYS A 237 1.08 19.37 -17.63
N ASN A 238 1.67 20.51 -17.95
CA ASN A 238 3.10 20.71 -17.81
C ASN A 238 3.49 20.97 -16.34
N ILE A 239 4.77 21.12 -16.07
CA ILE A 239 5.32 21.40 -14.73
C ILE A 239 4.71 22.65 -14.09
N SER A 240 4.28 23.62 -14.91
CA SER A 240 3.61 24.84 -14.42
C SER A 240 2.10 24.69 -14.22
N GLY A 241 1.55 23.48 -14.36
CA GLY A 241 0.12 23.20 -14.20
C GLY A 241 -0.75 23.54 -15.41
N ASN A 242 -0.18 24.04 -16.49
CA ASN A 242 -0.93 24.38 -17.70
C ASN A 242 -1.12 23.16 -18.60
N ARG A 243 -2.33 23.00 -19.17
CA ARG A 243 -2.60 21.94 -20.12
C ARG A 243 -1.68 22.05 -21.33
N VAL A 244 -1.14 20.91 -21.76
CA VAL A 244 -0.25 20.84 -22.91
C VAL A 244 -1.01 21.00 -24.23
N SER A 245 -0.32 21.49 -25.25
CA SER A 245 -0.84 21.67 -26.60
C SER A 245 -1.06 20.34 -27.32
N SER A 246 -1.87 20.35 -28.39
CA SER A 246 -1.96 19.19 -29.28
C SER A 246 -0.62 18.87 -29.94
N GLY A 247 -0.31 17.60 -30.08
CA GLY A 247 0.94 17.15 -30.68
C GLY A 247 1.28 15.69 -30.34
N ILE A 248 2.42 15.26 -30.83
CA ILE A 248 3.00 13.96 -30.50
C ILE A 248 4.02 14.18 -29.36
N TYR A 249 3.81 13.47 -28.27
CA TYR A 249 4.68 13.49 -27.10
C TYR A 249 5.45 12.16 -27.03
N HIS A 250 6.70 12.24 -26.62
CA HIS A 250 7.51 11.06 -26.35
C HIS A 250 7.47 10.77 -24.86
N VAL A 251 7.11 9.53 -24.52
CA VAL A 251 7.14 9.02 -23.16
C VAL A 251 8.42 8.20 -23.02
N ILE A 252 9.33 8.65 -22.19
CA ILE A 252 10.61 8.01 -21.89
C ILE A 252 10.47 7.36 -20.53
N CYS A 253 10.68 6.05 -20.48
CA CYS A 253 10.66 5.25 -19.27
C CYS A 253 12.05 4.65 -19.05
N ASN A 254 12.65 4.92 -17.89
CA ASN A 254 13.93 4.36 -17.48
C ASN A 254 13.74 3.51 -16.23
N THR A 255 14.42 2.36 -16.13
CA THR A 255 14.52 1.66 -14.84
C THR A 255 15.22 2.55 -13.81
N GLU A 256 15.01 2.29 -12.52
CA GLU A 256 15.61 3.10 -11.44
C GLU A 256 17.15 3.15 -11.52
N ASP A 257 17.76 2.04 -11.90
CA ASP A 257 19.22 1.93 -12.12
C ASP A 257 19.69 2.45 -13.50
N ALA A 258 18.75 2.99 -14.30
CA ALA A 258 18.98 3.45 -15.68
C ALA A 258 19.59 2.40 -16.62
N SER A 259 19.48 1.11 -16.29
CA SER A 259 20.00 0.02 -17.13
C SER A 259 19.17 -0.22 -18.40
N GLN A 260 17.89 0.13 -18.36
CA GLN A 260 16.95 -0.02 -19.48
C GLN A 260 16.21 1.29 -19.75
N THR A 261 16.03 1.61 -21.03
CA THR A 261 15.28 2.77 -21.49
C THR A 261 14.31 2.37 -22.58
N ILE A 262 13.05 2.73 -22.44
CA ILE A 262 12.04 2.58 -23.48
C ILE A 262 11.49 3.95 -23.84
N VAL A 263 11.30 4.19 -25.13
CA VAL A 263 10.68 5.41 -25.66
C VAL A 263 9.45 5.04 -26.48
N THR A 264 8.31 5.54 -26.06
CA THR A 264 7.04 5.32 -26.75
C THR A 264 6.34 6.64 -27.05
N ARG A 265 5.16 6.61 -27.69
CA ARG A 265 4.49 7.81 -28.20
C ARG A 265 3.10 7.94 -27.60
N LEU A 266 2.74 9.18 -27.29
CA LEU A 266 1.43 9.60 -26.86
C LEU A 266 0.94 10.74 -27.76
N VAL A 267 -0.28 10.64 -28.25
CA VAL A 267 -0.89 11.67 -29.11
C VAL A 267 -1.91 12.47 -28.29
N VAL A 268 -1.75 13.78 -28.29
CA VAL A 268 -2.73 14.71 -27.73
C VAL A 268 -3.40 15.44 -28.89
N LEU A 269 -4.71 15.31 -29.00
CA LEU A 269 -5.51 15.95 -30.05
C LEU A 269 -5.94 17.37 -29.67
N LYS A 270 -6.24 18.16 -30.69
CA LYS A 270 -6.71 19.56 -30.55
C LYS A 270 -8.21 19.57 -30.25
#